data_0f96082cce23793f531d83f6338a5dad
#
_entry.id   0f96082cce23793f531d83f6338a5dad
#
_cell.length_a   1.000
_cell.length_b   1.000
_cell.length_c   1.000
_cell.angle_alpha   90.00
_cell.angle_beta   90.00
_cell.angle_gamma   90.00
#
_symmetry.space_group_name_H-M   'P 1'
#
loop_
_entity.id
_entity.type
_entity.pdbx_description
1 polymer ?
#
loop_
_entity_poly.entity_id
_entity_poly.type
_entity_poly.pdbx_seq_one_letter_code
_entity_poly.pdbx_strand_id
1 'polypeptide(L)'
;TFVNTDSLQRRISLFGTMLPQEKVYLHLDNTCYFVGDTIWYKGYVTRSDKGTLTDMSKILYVELLTPDGFLVERQQLEMPNGTANGAFVLTDSLYAGYYELRAYTRWMLNFGQYEHPHAQWSEDAFYNKEMAKDFFRDYEKLYSRVFPVYDKPKETGHYTKDMTLRPLRRYFKARKGKPELELKFYPEGGNLVAGTDCNVALELNTEEGAVSYTH
;
A
#
# COMPACT_ATOMS: atom_id res chain seq x y z
N THR A 1 32.57 28.26 -5.65
CA THR A 1 31.28 28.99 -5.65
C THR A 1 30.62 28.70 -4.32
N PHE A 2 30.64 29.68 -3.40
CA PHE A 2 29.97 29.56 -2.10
C PHE A 2 28.47 29.54 -2.35
N VAL A 3 27.81 28.45 -2.00
CA VAL A 3 26.35 28.38 -1.99
C VAL A 3 25.86 29.30 -0.90
N ASN A 4 25.11 30.33 -1.25
CA ASN A 4 24.52 31.25 -0.29
C ASN A 4 23.47 30.49 0.54
N THR A 5 23.84 30.08 1.74
CA THR A 5 23.01 29.29 2.66
C THR A 5 21.66 29.94 2.97
N ASP A 6 21.63 31.28 3.04
CA ASP A 6 20.41 32.05 3.32
C ASP A 6 19.41 31.96 2.15
N SER A 7 19.92 31.98 0.92
CA SER A 7 19.09 31.78 -0.29
C SER A 7 18.51 30.38 -0.35
N LEU A 8 19.29 29.35 0.03
CA LEU A 8 18.85 27.97 0.06
C LEU A 8 17.79 27.76 1.15
N GLN A 9 18.05 28.26 2.35
CA GLN A 9 17.11 28.19 3.47
C GLN A 9 15.77 28.85 3.14
N ARG A 10 15.81 30.03 2.50
CA ARG A 10 14.60 30.74 2.07
C ARG A 10 13.82 29.95 1.01
N ARG A 11 14.50 29.30 0.06
CA ARG A 11 13.84 28.46 -0.96
C ARG A 11 13.20 27.22 -0.36
N ILE A 12 13.88 26.55 0.56
CA ILE A 12 13.33 25.37 1.27
C ILE A 12 12.10 25.77 2.09
N SER A 13 12.16 26.89 2.81
CA SER A 13 11.03 27.39 3.59
C SER A 13 9.85 27.76 2.72
N LEU A 14 10.09 28.45 1.59
CA LEU A 14 9.04 28.75 0.61
C LEU A 14 8.42 27.49 0.02
N PHE A 15 9.23 26.50 -0.36
CA PHE A 15 8.75 25.22 -0.88
C PHE A 15 7.85 24.50 0.14
N GLY A 16 8.28 24.42 1.40
CA GLY A 16 7.50 23.79 2.46
C GLY A 16 6.16 24.49 2.74
N THR A 17 6.11 25.82 2.53
CA THR A 17 4.87 26.60 2.71
C THR A 17 3.94 26.49 1.50
N MET A 18 4.49 26.50 0.29
CA MET A 18 3.70 26.42 -0.95
C MET A 18 3.21 25.01 -1.28
N LEU A 19 4.01 23.99 -0.92
CA LEU A 19 3.74 22.58 -1.17
C LEU A 19 3.88 21.76 0.12
N PRO A 20 3.03 21.99 1.11
CA PRO A 20 3.10 21.27 2.38
C PRO A 20 2.89 19.78 2.15
N GLN A 21 3.80 18.97 2.71
CA GLN A 21 3.71 17.52 2.61
C GLN A 21 2.88 16.95 3.75
N GLU A 22 2.18 15.87 3.46
CA GLU A 22 1.48 15.07 4.45
C GLU A 22 2.30 13.85 4.85
N LYS A 23 2.12 13.40 6.09
CA LYS A 23 2.69 12.15 6.62
C LYS A 23 1.61 11.36 7.29
N VAL A 24 1.54 10.08 7.00
CA VAL A 24 0.62 9.14 7.64
C VAL A 24 1.34 8.38 8.75
N TYR A 25 0.62 8.14 9.83
CA TYR A 25 0.97 7.18 10.85
C TYR A 25 -0.24 6.31 11.16
N LEU A 26 -0.06 4.97 11.19
CA LEU A 26 -1.07 4.03 11.65
C LEU A 26 -0.70 3.49 13.02
N HIS A 27 -1.61 3.62 13.96
CA HIS A 27 -1.57 2.93 15.24
C HIS A 27 -2.36 1.63 15.09
N LEU A 28 -1.69 0.50 15.24
CA LEU A 28 -2.30 -0.82 15.18
C LEU A 28 -2.48 -1.36 16.61
N ASP A 29 -3.49 -2.17 16.80
CA ASP A 29 -3.79 -2.83 18.07
C ASP A 29 -2.75 -3.89 18.46
N ASN A 30 -2.02 -4.47 17.49
CA ASN A 30 -1.00 -5.48 17.77
C ASN A 30 0.22 -5.34 16.84
N THR A 31 1.26 -6.12 17.11
CA THR A 31 2.51 -6.20 16.33
C THR A 31 2.61 -7.45 15.48
N CYS A 32 1.78 -8.45 15.74
CA CYS A 32 1.66 -9.69 15.00
C CYS A 32 0.22 -10.20 15.09
N TYR A 33 -0.17 -11.04 14.15
CA TYR A 33 -1.53 -11.56 14.05
C TYR A 33 -1.52 -13.03 13.65
N PHE A 34 -2.67 -13.68 13.82
CA PHE A 34 -2.95 -15.01 13.28
C PHE A 34 -3.96 -14.91 12.13
N VAL A 35 -3.92 -15.89 11.24
CA VAL A 35 -4.99 -16.07 10.25
C VAL A 35 -6.33 -16.22 11.01
N GLY A 36 -7.34 -15.47 10.60
CA GLY A 36 -8.62 -15.35 11.29
C GLY A 36 -8.74 -14.17 12.23
N ASP A 37 -7.65 -13.48 12.56
CA ASP A 37 -7.70 -12.27 13.39
C ASP A 37 -8.20 -11.05 12.60
N THR A 38 -8.56 -10.01 13.34
CA THR A 38 -8.88 -8.69 12.79
C THR A 38 -7.80 -7.71 13.21
N ILE A 39 -7.21 -7.02 12.22
CA ILE A 39 -6.27 -5.92 12.44
C ILE A 39 -7.09 -4.65 12.66
N TRP A 40 -7.11 -4.11 13.87
CA TRP A 40 -7.72 -2.82 14.14
C TRP A 40 -6.67 -1.73 14.05
N TYR A 41 -7.01 -0.62 13.40
CA TYR A 41 -6.07 0.49 13.29
C TYR A 41 -6.75 1.85 13.36
N LYS A 42 -5.96 2.83 13.79
CA LYS A 42 -6.29 4.24 13.72
C LYS A 42 -5.21 4.99 12.94
N GLY A 43 -5.64 5.70 11.91
CA GLY A 43 -4.79 6.53 11.07
C GLY A 43 -4.77 7.97 11.53
N TYR A 44 -3.58 8.56 11.46
CA TYR A 44 -3.33 9.97 11.71
C TYR A 44 -2.56 10.53 10.51
N VAL A 45 -3.04 11.62 9.96
CA VAL A 45 -2.34 12.31 8.89
C VAL A 45 -1.98 13.71 9.35
N THR A 46 -0.70 14.03 9.28
CA THR A 46 -0.16 15.32 9.72
C THR A 46 0.42 16.10 8.56
N ARG A 47 0.38 17.42 8.68
CA ARG A 47 1.07 18.33 7.77
C ARG A 47 2.48 18.59 8.28
N SER A 48 3.47 18.44 7.41
CA SER A 48 4.88 18.61 7.77
C SER A 48 5.26 20.05 8.08
N ASP A 49 4.58 21.04 7.48
CA ASP A 49 4.82 22.46 7.67
C ASP A 49 4.34 22.99 9.04
N LYS A 50 3.25 22.42 9.56
CA LYS A 50 2.63 22.87 10.81
C LYS A 50 2.80 21.90 11.96
N GLY A 51 3.13 20.63 11.68
CA GLY A 51 3.16 19.57 12.69
C GLY A 51 1.79 19.23 13.29
N THR A 52 0.70 19.69 12.67
CA THR A 52 -0.68 19.46 13.11
C THR A 52 -1.36 18.42 12.22
N LEU A 53 -2.51 17.92 12.67
CA LEU A 53 -3.36 17.08 11.82
C LEU A 53 -3.74 17.82 10.54
N THR A 54 -3.83 17.07 9.42
CA THR A 54 -4.09 17.66 8.12
C THR A 54 -5.53 18.17 7.99
N ASP A 55 -5.66 19.27 7.30
CA ASP A 55 -6.92 19.84 6.81
C ASP A 55 -7.03 19.75 5.26
N MET A 56 -5.97 19.24 4.60
CA MET A 56 -5.82 19.22 3.14
C MET A 56 -6.53 18.02 2.51
N SER A 57 -6.06 16.81 2.85
CA SER A 57 -6.67 15.59 2.34
C SER A 57 -7.86 15.16 3.18
N LYS A 58 -8.89 14.63 2.53
CA LYS A 58 -10.13 14.16 3.19
C LYS A 58 -10.27 12.65 3.19
N ILE A 59 -9.44 11.96 2.42
CA ILE A 59 -9.49 10.50 2.25
C ILE A 59 -8.12 9.91 2.56
N LEU A 60 -8.10 8.92 3.45
CA LEU A 60 -6.98 8.04 3.72
C LEU A 60 -7.17 6.74 2.95
N TYR A 61 -6.18 6.35 2.18
CA TYR A 61 -6.11 5.05 1.53
C TYR A 61 -5.26 4.14 2.40
N VAL A 62 -5.78 2.97 2.72
CA VAL A 62 -5.05 1.93 3.46
C VAL A 62 -5.16 0.63 2.70
N GLU A 63 -4.03 0.00 2.44
CA GLU A 63 -3.90 -1.22 1.66
C GLU A 63 -3.26 -2.32 2.51
N LEU A 64 -3.84 -3.50 2.44
CA LEU A 64 -3.25 -4.72 2.98
C LEU A 64 -2.69 -5.55 1.82
N LEU A 65 -1.40 -5.86 1.86
CA LEU A 65 -0.72 -6.65 0.84
C LEU A 65 -0.25 -7.99 1.42
N THR A 66 -0.37 -9.03 0.61
CA THR A 66 0.16 -10.37 0.94
C THR A 66 1.69 -10.39 0.90
N PRO A 67 2.35 -11.41 1.48
CA PRO A 67 3.80 -11.55 1.45
C PRO A 67 4.42 -11.58 0.04
N ASP A 68 3.66 -11.95 -0.97
CA ASP A 68 4.06 -11.94 -2.38
C ASP A 68 3.60 -10.68 -3.13
N GLY A 69 3.16 -9.64 -2.39
CA GLY A 69 2.89 -8.31 -2.93
C GLY A 69 1.51 -8.11 -3.56
N PHE A 70 0.61 -9.10 -3.46
CA PHE A 70 -0.75 -8.94 -3.98
C PHE A 70 -1.63 -8.14 -3.03
N LEU A 71 -2.43 -7.27 -3.58
CA LEU A 71 -3.42 -6.50 -2.83
C LEU A 71 -4.54 -7.43 -2.34
N VAL A 72 -4.68 -7.54 -1.02
CA VAL A 72 -5.81 -8.24 -0.38
C VAL A 72 -7.05 -7.37 -0.40
N GLU A 73 -6.90 -6.15 0.12
CA GLU A 73 -7.99 -5.19 0.26
C GLU A 73 -7.44 -3.76 0.29
N ARG A 74 -8.19 -2.84 -0.29
CA ARG A 74 -7.95 -1.39 -0.18
C ARG A 74 -9.16 -0.73 0.46
N GLN A 75 -8.92 0.01 1.52
CA GLN A 75 -9.94 0.82 2.18
C GLN A 75 -9.73 2.29 1.86
N GLN A 76 -10.83 3.01 1.64
CA GLN A 76 -10.89 4.46 1.46
C GLN A 76 -11.69 5.02 2.63
N LEU A 77 -11.00 5.71 3.52
CA LEU A 77 -11.59 6.17 4.78
C LEU A 77 -11.69 7.68 4.79
N GLU A 78 -12.86 8.19 5.14
CA GLU A 78 -13.01 9.61 5.41
C GLU A 78 -12.19 10.00 6.65
N MET A 79 -11.54 11.17 6.56
CA MET A 79 -10.70 11.72 7.61
C MET A 79 -11.27 13.04 8.14
N PRO A 80 -12.31 13.03 8.99
CA PRO A 80 -12.66 14.23 9.70
C PRO A 80 -11.49 14.62 10.62
N ASN A 81 -10.98 15.84 10.45
CA ASN A 81 -9.87 16.37 11.24
C ASN A 81 -8.56 15.56 11.16
N GLY A 82 -8.27 14.96 9.99
CA GLY A 82 -6.99 14.26 9.75
C GLY A 82 -6.84 12.91 10.46
N THR A 83 -7.94 12.31 10.93
CA THR A 83 -7.93 10.98 11.56
C THR A 83 -8.96 10.06 10.93
N ALA A 84 -8.64 8.77 10.86
CA ALA A 84 -9.55 7.73 10.38
C ALA A 84 -9.39 6.45 11.20
N ASN A 85 -10.42 5.61 11.24
CA ASN A 85 -10.38 4.28 11.85
C ASN A 85 -10.75 3.24 10.82
N GLY A 86 -10.13 2.06 10.90
CA GLY A 86 -10.45 0.94 10.03
C GLY A 86 -10.07 -0.40 10.64
N ALA A 87 -10.46 -1.45 9.94
CA ALA A 87 -10.11 -2.80 10.33
C ALA A 87 -9.99 -3.70 9.10
N PHE A 88 -9.00 -4.61 9.08
CA PHE A 88 -8.89 -5.68 8.09
C PHE A 88 -9.13 -7.02 8.75
N VAL A 89 -9.98 -7.83 8.13
CA VAL A 89 -10.21 -9.21 8.57
C VAL A 89 -9.25 -10.14 7.83
N LEU A 90 -8.39 -10.82 8.57
CA LEU A 90 -7.48 -11.83 8.02
C LEU A 90 -8.27 -13.14 7.85
N THR A 91 -8.90 -13.31 6.71
CA THR A 91 -9.75 -14.47 6.43
C THR A 91 -8.94 -15.78 6.42
N ASP A 92 -9.59 -16.91 6.67
CA ASP A 92 -8.97 -18.25 6.66
C ASP A 92 -8.39 -18.65 5.29
N SER A 93 -8.70 -17.90 4.24
CA SER A 93 -8.11 -18.09 2.90
C SER A 93 -6.72 -17.51 2.75
N LEU A 94 -6.31 -16.66 3.69
CA LEU A 94 -4.96 -16.10 3.73
C LEU A 94 -3.97 -17.13 4.30
N TYR A 95 -2.69 -16.88 4.09
CA TYR A 95 -1.62 -17.77 4.51
C TYR A 95 -0.61 -17.03 5.38
N ALA A 96 0.14 -17.76 6.17
CA ALA A 96 1.17 -17.23 7.03
C ALA A 96 2.31 -16.58 6.22
N GLY A 97 2.88 -15.50 6.74
CA GLY A 97 4.00 -14.78 6.12
C GLY A 97 4.07 -13.34 6.61
N TYR A 98 4.98 -12.57 6.03
CA TYR A 98 5.10 -11.13 6.29
C TYR A 98 4.20 -10.34 5.36
N TYR A 99 3.19 -9.71 5.94
CA TYR A 99 2.24 -8.83 5.25
C TYR A 99 2.68 -7.38 5.37
N GLU A 100 2.24 -6.53 4.46
CA GLU A 100 2.43 -5.09 4.53
C GLU A 100 1.09 -4.37 4.72
N LEU A 101 1.05 -3.40 5.64
CA LEU A 101 0.06 -2.32 5.62
C LEU A 101 0.72 -1.07 5.05
N ARG A 102 0.16 -0.58 3.95
CA ARG A 102 0.56 0.65 3.28
C ARG A 102 -0.53 1.68 3.45
N ALA A 103 -0.17 2.93 3.76
CA ALA A 103 -1.16 3.99 3.91
C ALA A 103 -0.67 5.31 3.34
N TYR A 104 -1.57 6.02 2.65
CA TYR A 104 -1.25 7.27 1.96
C TYR A 104 -2.50 8.11 1.70
N THR A 105 -2.27 9.38 1.39
CA THR A 105 -3.24 10.25 0.75
C THR A 105 -2.85 10.44 -0.73
N ARG A 106 -3.79 10.79 -1.58
CA ARG A 106 -3.46 11.07 -2.99
C ARG A 106 -2.46 12.22 -3.15
N TRP A 107 -2.48 13.17 -2.23
CA TRP A 107 -1.51 14.28 -2.22
C TRP A 107 -0.07 13.78 -2.06
N MET A 108 0.16 12.78 -1.23
CA MET A 108 1.48 12.20 -0.99
C MET A 108 2.09 11.59 -2.26
N LEU A 109 1.27 11.07 -3.17
CA LEU A 109 1.74 10.46 -4.41
C LEU A 109 2.42 11.46 -5.37
N ASN A 110 2.21 12.77 -5.18
CA ASN A 110 2.87 13.80 -5.99
C ASN A 110 4.35 14.00 -5.65
N PHE A 111 4.85 13.46 -4.54
CA PHE A 111 6.18 13.75 -3.99
C PHE A 111 7.12 12.53 -3.98
N GLY A 112 6.71 11.41 -4.54
CA GLY A 112 7.50 10.19 -4.64
C GLY A 112 8.05 10.01 -6.04
N GLN A 113 9.37 9.86 -6.20
CA GLN A 113 9.95 9.24 -7.39
C GLN A 113 10.36 7.82 -6.99
N TYR A 114 9.93 6.87 -7.79
CA TYR A 114 10.14 5.44 -7.55
C TYR A 114 11.32 4.99 -8.40
N GLU A 115 12.53 5.41 -8.02
CA GLU A 115 13.74 5.16 -8.83
C GLU A 115 14.53 3.93 -8.36
N HIS A 116 14.10 3.27 -7.30
CA HIS A 116 14.83 2.09 -6.83
C HIS A 116 14.27 0.83 -7.47
N PRO A 117 15.16 0.01 -8.12
CA PRO A 117 14.74 -1.28 -8.60
C PRO A 117 14.21 -2.10 -7.41
N HIS A 118 13.01 -2.61 -7.55
CA HIS A 118 12.41 -3.50 -6.57
C HIS A 118 13.34 -4.69 -6.31
N ALA A 119 13.51 -5.06 -5.06
CA ALA A 119 14.03 -6.38 -4.78
C ALA A 119 13.08 -7.40 -5.41
N GLN A 120 13.60 -8.28 -6.25
CA GLN A 120 12.77 -9.34 -6.82
C GLN A 120 12.21 -10.18 -5.68
N TRP A 121 10.92 -10.48 -5.77
CA TRP A 121 10.31 -11.37 -4.82
C TRP A 121 11.03 -12.72 -4.79
N SER A 122 11.32 -13.20 -3.60
CA SER A 122 11.91 -14.52 -3.37
C SER A 122 11.16 -15.23 -2.25
N GLU A 123 11.24 -16.56 -2.24
CA GLU A 123 10.63 -17.36 -1.18
C GLU A 123 11.19 -16.97 0.21
N ASP A 124 12.40 -16.47 0.27
CA ASP A 124 13.04 -16.02 1.50
C ASP A 124 12.37 -14.78 2.12
N ALA A 125 11.72 -13.95 1.31
CA ALA A 125 10.96 -12.79 1.80
C ALA A 125 9.79 -13.21 2.72
N PHE A 126 9.27 -14.42 2.58
CA PHE A 126 8.25 -14.94 3.48
C PHE A 126 8.77 -15.21 4.90
N TYR A 127 10.04 -15.56 5.03
CA TYR A 127 10.62 -16.05 6.27
C TYR A 127 11.52 -15.04 6.96
N ASN A 128 11.94 -14.00 6.25
CA ASN A 128 12.88 -13.01 6.74
C ASN A 128 12.27 -11.62 6.66
N LYS A 129 12.09 -11.00 7.83
CA LYS A 129 11.48 -9.67 7.95
C LYS A 129 12.24 -8.59 7.19
N GLU A 130 13.56 -8.64 7.16
CA GLU A 130 14.37 -7.61 6.47
C GLU A 130 14.26 -7.78 4.95
N MET A 131 14.23 -9.01 4.44
CA MET A 131 13.99 -9.27 3.02
C MET A 131 12.56 -8.89 2.60
N ALA A 132 11.56 -9.12 3.48
CA ALA A 132 10.20 -8.64 3.25
C ALA A 132 10.14 -7.11 3.19
N LYS A 133 10.83 -6.42 4.08
CA LYS A 133 10.92 -4.95 4.04
C LYS A 133 11.59 -4.45 2.76
N ASP A 134 12.65 -5.11 2.31
CA ASP A 134 13.33 -4.75 1.05
C ASP A 134 12.42 -4.98 -0.15
N PHE A 135 11.66 -6.04 -0.15
CA PHE A 135 10.65 -6.33 -1.17
C PHE A 135 9.55 -5.25 -1.24
N PHE A 136 9.08 -4.77 -0.07
CA PHE A 136 8.02 -3.76 0.01
C PHE A 136 8.52 -2.30 -0.04
N ARG A 137 9.81 -2.06 -0.23
CA ARG A 137 10.43 -0.73 -0.14
C ARG A 137 10.05 0.26 -1.24
N ASP A 138 9.19 -0.11 -2.17
CA ASP A 138 8.81 0.68 -3.36
C ASP A 138 8.35 2.10 -3.10
N TYR A 139 7.88 2.36 -1.90
CA TYR A 139 7.23 3.62 -1.55
C TYR A 139 7.84 4.24 -0.30
N GLU A 140 9.13 4.62 -0.38
CA GLU A 140 9.87 5.16 0.77
C GLU A 140 9.18 6.32 1.51
N LYS A 141 8.33 7.08 0.80
CA LYS A 141 7.62 8.24 1.38
C LYS A 141 6.23 7.93 1.89
N LEU A 142 5.70 6.77 1.58
CA LEU A 142 4.42 6.32 2.10
C LEU A 142 4.62 5.61 3.44
N TYR A 143 3.58 5.58 4.24
CA TYR A 143 3.60 4.74 5.43
C TYR A 143 3.58 3.29 5.00
N SER A 144 4.56 2.53 5.47
CA SER A 144 4.67 1.09 5.27
C SER A 144 5.03 0.42 6.59
N ARG A 145 4.29 -0.62 6.93
CA ARG A 145 4.58 -1.46 8.08
C ARG A 145 4.47 -2.92 7.70
N VAL A 146 5.60 -3.62 7.79
CA VAL A 146 5.69 -5.06 7.59
C VAL A 146 5.55 -5.77 8.93
N PHE A 147 4.65 -6.76 9.01
CA PHE A 147 4.35 -7.51 10.22
C PHE A 147 4.05 -8.98 9.90
N PRO A 148 4.32 -9.91 10.84
CA PRO A 148 4.05 -11.32 10.65
C PRO A 148 2.56 -11.64 10.88
N VAL A 149 2.03 -12.48 10.00
CA VAL A 149 0.78 -13.21 10.19
C VAL A 149 1.13 -14.69 10.29
N TYR A 150 0.73 -15.34 11.37
CA TYR A 150 1.00 -16.73 11.65
C TYR A 150 -0.19 -17.61 11.32
N ASP A 151 0.07 -18.89 11.04
CA ASP A 151 -1.01 -19.87 10.97
C ASP A 151 -1.69 -20.02 12.32
N LYS A 152 -2.99 -20.25 12.28
CA LYS A 152 -3.77 -20.50 13.49
C LYS A 152 -3.28 -21.77 14.17
N PRO A 153 -2.95 -21.73 15.47
CA PRO A 153 -2.49 -22.91 16.18
C PRO A 153 -3.57 -24.01 16.18
N LYS A 154 -3.14 -25.25 16.02
CA LYS A 154 -4.06 -26.40 15.98
C LYS A 154 -4.72 -26.65 17.33
N GLU A 155 -4.01 -26.33 18.41
CA GLU A 155 -4.45 -26.54 19.79
C GLU A 155 -4.39 -25.24 20.57
N THR A 156 -5.46 -24.92 21.30
CA THR A 156 -5.52 -23.72 22.14
C THR A 156 -4.47 -23.80 23.26
N GLY A 157 -3.66 -22.75 23.39
CA GLY A 157 -2.63 -22.67 24.45
C GLY A 157 -1.22 -23.08 24.02
N HIS A 158 -1.02 -23.61 22.80
CA HIS A 158 0.29 -24.03 22.28
C HIS A 158 0.91 -23.01 21.31
N TYR A 159 0.62 -21.73 21.47
CA TYR A 159 1.00 -20.67 20.53
C TYR A 159 2.50 -20.57 20.27
N THR A 160 3.34 -20.85 21.24
CA THR A 160 4.80 -20.73 21.09
C THR A 160 5.43 -21.85 20.26
N LYS A 161 4.78 -23.01 20.16
CA LYS A 161 5.30 -24.16 19.40
C LYS A 161 4.78 -24.20 17.98
N ASP A 162 3.58 -23.65 17.76
CA ASP A 162 2.86 -23.78 16.49
C ASP A 162 2.92 -22.50 15.64
N MET A 163 3.58 -21.45 16.13
CA MET A 163 3.83 -20.25 15.34
C MET A 163 4.79 -20.57 14.20
N THR A 164 4.25 -20.61 13.01
CA THR A 164 5.02 -20.85 11.78
C THR A 164 4.70 -19.81 10.73
N LEU A 165 5.73 -19.35 10.04
CA LEU A 165 5.60 -18.51 8.85
C LEU A 165 5.69 -19.32 7.55
N ARG A 166 5.83 -20.66 7.64
CA ARG A 166 5.96 -21.50 6.45
C ARG A 166 4.64 -21.59 5.70
N PRO A 167 4.48 -20.93 4.54
CA PRO A 167 3.32 -21.11 3.71
C PRO A 167 3.29 -22.53 3.16
N LEU A 168 2.10 -23.07 3.00
CA LEU A 168 1.94 -24.38 2.36
C LEU A 168 2.35 -24.26 0.88
N ARG A 169 3.21 -25.15 0.39
CA ARG A 169 3.69 -25.19 -1.01
C ARG A 169 2.56 -25.10 -2.07
N ARG A 170 1.36 -25.51 -1.73
CA ARG A 170 0.17 -25.42 -2.60
C ARG A 170 -0.17 -23.98 -3.01
N TYR A 171 0.15 -22.96 -2.18
CA TYR A 171 -0.14 -21.57 -2.51
C TYR A 171 0.70 -21.07 -3.69
N PHE A 172 1.97 -21.45 -3.74
CA PHE A 172 2.85 -21.10 -4.85
C PHE A 172 2.43 -21.73 -6.17
N LYS A 173 1.87 -22.96 -6.13
CA LYS A 173 1.39 -23.64 -7.34
C LYS A 173 0.04 -23.09 -7.85
N ALA A 174 -0.84 -22.65 -6.97
CA ALA A 174 -2.18 -22.18 -7.36
C ALA A 174 -2.15 -20.81 -8.06
N ARG A 175 -1.10 -20.01 -7.85
CA ARG A 175 -0.98 -18.66 -8.43
C ARG A 175 -0.21 -18.60 -9.74
N LYS A 176 0.53 -19.64 -10.11
CA LYS A 176 1.15 -19.77 -11.42
C LYS A 176 0.10 -20.10 -12.47
N GLY A 177 -0.60 -19.11 -12.99
CA GLY A 177 -1.45 -19.38 -14.15
C GLY A 177 -2.79 -18.65 -14.26
N LYS A 178 -3.03 -17.59 -13.51
CA LYS A 178 -4.07 -16.64 -13.91
C LYS A 178 -3.39 -15.52 -14.68
N PRO A 179 -3.67 -15.38 -15.98
CA PRO A 179 -3.18 -14.24 -16.72
C PRO A 179 -3.69 -12.99 -16.05
N GLU A 180 -2.80 -12.07 -15.70
CA GLU A 180 -3.17 -10.77 -15.21
C GLU A 180 -3.78 -10.01 -16.38
N LEU A 181 -5.09 -9.77 -16.32
CA LEU A 181 -5.82 -9.01 -17.32
C LEU A 181 -5.93 -7.57 -16.82
N GLU A 182 -5.21 -6.66 -17.46
CA GLU A 182 -5.30 -5.24 -17.20
C GLU A 182 -6.18 -4.59 -18.28
N LEU A 183 -7.33 -4.05 -17.85
CA LEU A 183 -8.23 -3.30 -18.72
C LEU A 183 -8.08 -1.81 -18.47
N LYS A 184 -7.66 -1.06 -19.51
CA LYS A 184 -7.55 0.39 -19.48
C LYS A 184 -8.64 1.02 -20.34
N PHE A 185 -9.18 2.13 -19.85
CA PHE A 185 -10.20 2.93 -20.53
C PHE A 185 -9.62 4.31 -20.88
N TYR A 186 -9.74 4.70 -22.13
CA TYR A 186 -9.30 6.00 -22.64
C TYR A 186 -10.49 6.77 -23.20
N PRO A 187 -11.21 7.55 -22.36
CA PRO A 187 -12.30 8.36 -22.83
C PRO A 187 -11.78 9.52 -23.69
N GLU A 188 -12.48 9.83 -24.77
CA GLU A 188 -12.23 11.02 -25.59
C GLU A 188 -12.34 12.28 -24.73
N GLY A 189 -11.30 13.13 -24.76
CA GLY A 189 -11.21 14.28 -23.86
C GLY A 189 -10.68 14.00 -22.46
N GLY A 190 -10.27 12.75 -22.15
CA GLY A 190 -9.56 12.36 -20.92
C GLY A 190 -10.45 12.09 -19.71
N ASN A 191 -11.73 12.46 -19.72
CA ASN A 191 -12.65 12.24 -18.60
C ASN A 191 -14.03 11.77 -19.08
N LEU A 192 -14.64 10.85 -18.35
CA LEU A 192 -16.04 10.49 -18.53
C LEU A 192 -16.93 11.51 -17.81
N VAL A 193 -17.82 12.17 -18.56
CA VAL A 193 -18.76 13.14 -18.02
C VAL A 193 -20.17 12.55 -18.06
N ALA A 194 -20.84 12.51 -16.91
CA ALA A 194 -22.20 11.98 -16.83
C ALA A 194 -23.18 12.79 -17.70
N GLY A 195 -23.99 12.06 -18.49
CA GLY A 195 -24.99 12.67 -19.34
C GLY A 195 -24.50 13.18 -20.71
N THR A 196 -23.26 12.88 -21.08
CA THR A 196 -22.72 13.18 -22.42
C THR A 196 -22.30 11.89 -23.11
N ASP A 197 -22.53 11.81 -24.43
CA ASP A 197 -21.99 10.74 -25.26
C ASP A 197 -20.50 11.00 -25.49
N CYS A 198 -19.68 9.96 -25.25
CA CYS A 198 -18.25 10.06 -25.48
C CYS A 198 -17.72 8.71 -26.01
N ASN A 199 -16.76 8.79 -26.93
CA ASN A 199 -16.06 7.58 -27.38
C ASN A 199 -15.05 7.15 -26.34
N VAL A 200 -14.98 5.83 -26.06
CA VAL A 200 -14.02 5.27 -25.12
C VAL A 200 -13.21 4.19 -25.84
N ALA A 201 -11.90 4.38 -25.92
CA ALA A 201 -11.01 3.32 -26.35
C ALA A 201 -10.72 2.39 -25.18
N LEU A 202 -10.71 1.09 -25.46
CA LEU A 202 -10.43 0.02 -24.51
C LEU A 202 -9.11 -0.63 -24.88
N GLU A 203 -8.23 -0.81 -23.89
CA GLU A 203 -6.99 -1.56 -24.03
C GLU A 203 -7.01 -2.70 -23.03
N LEU A 204 -6.89 -3.93 -23.54
CA LEU A 204 -6.73 -5.13 -22.74
C LEU A 204 -5.29 -5.62 -22.86
N ASN A 205 -4.55 -5.56 -21.75
CA ASN A 205 -3.19 -6.08 -21.66
C ASN A 205 -3.21 -7.49 -21.03
N THR A 206 -2.51 -8.40 -21.66
CA THR A 206 -2.22 -9.73 -21.12
C THR A 206 -0.70 -9.91 -21.06
N GLU A 207 -0.20 -10.84 -20.26
CA GLU A 207 1.23 -11.18 -20.22
C GLU A 207 1.81 -11.57 -21.60
N GLU A 208 0.96 -11.94 -22.55
CA GLU A 208 1.35 -12.34 -23.92
C GLU A 208 1.30 -11.20 -24.95
N GLY A 209 0.85 -10.00 -24.58
CA GLY A 209 0.79 -8.82 -25.43
C GLY A 209 -0.53 -8.02 -25.33
N ALA A 210 -0.52 -6.79 -25.83
CA ALA A 210 -1.68 -5.92 -25.87
C ALA A 210 -2.60 -6.27 -27.02
N VAL A 211 -3.90 -6.41 -26.76
CA VAL A 211 -4.95 -6.50 -27.79
C VAL A 211 -5.78 -5.22 -27.71
N SER A 212 -5.65 -4.37 -28.73
CA SER A 212 -6.39 -3.10 -28.81
C SER A 212 -7.69 -3.26 -29.58
N TYR A 213 -8.80 -2.80 -29.02
CA TYR A 213 -10.09 -2.65 -29.70
C TYR A 213 -10.58 -1.21 -29.56
N THR A 214 -10.94 -0.59 -30.71
CA THR A 214 -11.61 0.71 -30.75
C THR A 214 -13.06 0.52 -31.19
N HIS A 215 -13.98 1.05 -30.42
CA HIS A 215 -15.36 1.28 -30.82
C HIS A 215 -15.71 2.74 -30.58
#